data_3d8822e5e20c20ba8b0e344efdcf9617
#
_entry.id   3d8822e5e20c20ba8b0e344efdcf9617
#
_cell.length_a   1.000
_cell.length_b   1.000
_cell.length_c   1.000
_cell.angle_alpha   90.00
_cell.angle_beta   90.00
_cell.angle_gamma   90.00
#
_symmetry.space_group_name_H-M   'P 1'
#
loop_
_entity.id
_entity.type
_entity.pdbx_description
1 polymer ?
#
loop_
_entity_poly.entity_id
_entity_poly.type
_entity_poly.pdbx_seq_one_letter_code
_entity_poly.pdbx_strand_id
1 'polypeptide(L)'
;VIDNESDIYNIGDEIQVKNVDYGTNREYVAKSYIVNSVKIYDTAAESDGVQDKLIETDYYMGADPEKPAILKKDEVACGKLLLCDISVKNIEDEICTVGDISLVYEINGACQLLGYPIYFSNAKDNEHGIYDYTLVQGQSLDAQIGFCVDPALLQIDNMDLSKLYLSVNFNGDEENRQFIDLRLE
;
A
#
# COMPACT_ATOMS: atom_id res chain seq x y z
N VAL A 1 0.27 17.89 -2.61
CA VAL A 1 -1.11 18.43 -2.63
C VAL A 1 -1.95 17.54 -3.53
N ILE A 2 -3.11 17.06 -3.04
CA ILE A 2 -4.08 16.32 -3.87
C ILE A 2 -4.98 17.39 -4.53
N ASP A 3 -4.48 18.06 -5.54
CA ASP A 3 -5.18 19.18 -6.21
C ASP A 3 -5.27 19.00 -7.74
N ASN A 4 -4.64 17.95 -8.27
CA ASN A 4 -4.69 17.65 -9.69
C ASN A 4 -5.61 16.44 -9.94
N GLU A 5 -6.80 16.68 -10.47
CA GLU A 5 -7.77 15.60 -10.75
C GLU A 5 -7.21 14.51 -11.69
N SER A 6 -6.18 14.83 -12.48
CA SER A 6 -5.55 13.86 -13.39
C SER A 6 -4.71 12.80 -12.69
N ASP A 7 -4.33 13.03 -11.42
CA ASP A 7 -3.50 12.11 -10.63
C ASP A 7 -4.33 11.28 -9.64
N ILE A 8 -5.66 11.43 -9.67
CA ILE A 8 -6.61 10.69 -8.83
C ILE A 8 -7.27 9.60 -9.66
N TYR A 9 -7.09 8.37 -9.23
CA TYR A 9 -7.67 7.17 -9.83
C TYR A 9 -8.77 6.60 -8.95
N ASN A 10 -9.62 5.77 -9.53
CA ASN A 10 -10.66 5.06 -8.80
C ASN A 10 -10.23 3.61 -8.55
N ILE A 11 -10.92 2.93 -7.63
CA ILE A 11 -10.83 1.48 -7.48
C ILE A 11 -11.19 0.83 -8.82
N GLY A 12 -10.35 -0.09 -9.29
CA GLY A 12 -10.47 -0.77 -10.58
C GLY A 12 -9.70 -0.12 -11.73
N ASP A 13 -9.23 1.12 -11.58
CA ASP A 13 -8.40 1.77 -12.60
C ASP A 13 -6.97 1.19 -12.58
N GLU A 14 -6.38 1.04 -13.77
CA GLU A 14 -4.97 0.67 -13.91
C GLU A 14 -4.07 1.91 -13.81
N ILE A 15 -3.17 1.90 -12.86
CA ILE A 15 -2.18 2.96 -12.65
C ILE A 15 -0.85 2.50 -13.24
N GLN A 16 -0.29 3.29 -14.15
CA GLN A 16 1.03 3.04 -14.71
C GLN A 16 2.09 3.86 -13.97
N VAL A 17 3.03 3.17 -13.32
CA VAL A 17 4.18 3.79 -12.66
C VAL A 17 5.30 3.94 -13.68
N LYS A 18 5.71 5.18 -13.92
CA LYS A 18 6.76 5.51 -14.87
C LYS A 18 8.10 5.69 -14.16
N ASN A 19 9.15 5.29 -14.84
CA ASN A 19 10.54 5.51 -14.46
C ASN A 19 11.31 6.14 -15.62
N VAL A 20 12.50 6.67 -15.31
CA VAL A 20 13.43 7.22 -16.30
C VAL A 20 14.71 6.38 -16.31
N ASP A 21 15.09 5.90 -17.46
CA ASP A 21 16.42 5.32 -17.68
C ASP A 21 17.44 6.45 -17.72
N TYR A 22 18.22 6.59 -16.67
CA TYR A 22 19.23 7.65 -16.53
C TYR A 22 20.37 7.55 -17.54
N GLY A 23 20.59 6.40 -18.15
CA GLY A 23 21.61 6.23 -19.19
C GLY A 23 21.17 6.79 -20.55
N THR A 24 19.89 6.75 -20.86
CA THR A 24 19.30 7.14 -22.14
C THR A 24 18.35 8.32 -22.06
N ASN A 25 17.97 8.76 -20.86
CA ASN A 25 16.88 9.72 -20.60
C ASN A 25 15.52 9.29 -21.18
N ARG A 26 15.30 7.98 -21.36
CA ARG A 26 14.04 7.44 -21.84
C ARG A 26 13.09 7.23 -20.66
N GLU A 27 11.91 7.83 -20.76
CA GLU A 27 10.78 7.48 -19.90
C GLU A 27 10.18 6.13 -20.35
N TYR A 28 9.84 5.26 -19.40
CA TYR A 28 9.23 3.97 -19.66
C TYR A 28 8.24 3.61 -18.54
N VAL A 29 7.32 2.69 -18.83
CA VAL A 29 6.38 2.17 -17.83
C VAL A 29 7.03 1.00 -17.10
N ALA A 30 7.43 1.23 -15.85
CA ALA A 30 8.10 0.23 -15.03
C ALA A 30 7.13 -0.88 -14.62
N LYS A 31 6.01 -0.50 -14.03
CA LYS A 31 4.99 -1.42 -13.51
C LYS A 31 3.61 -0.81 -13.54
N SER A 32 2.57 -1.65 -13.36
CA SER A 32 1.21 -1.18 -13.14
C SER A 32 0.64 -1.74 -11.85
N TYR A 33 -0.30 -0.97 -11.27
CA TYR A 33 -1.11 -1.34 -10.10
C TYR A 33 -2.59 -1.22 -10.43
N ILE A 34 -3.38 -2.15 -9.88
CA ILE A 34 -4.84 -2.05 -9.82
C ILE A 34 -5.23 -2.35 -8.38
N VAL A 35 -6.00 -1.48 -7.74
CA VAL A 35 -6.70 -1.79 -6.50
C VAL A 35 -8.06 -2.35 -6.87
N ASN A 36 -8.25 -3.66 -6.70
CA ASN A 36 -9.45 -4.35 -7.14
C ASN A 36 -10.62 -4.15 -6.18
N SER A 37 -10.33 -4.13 -4.89
CA SER A 37 -11.32 -3.92 -3.83
C SER A 37 -10.68 -3.35 -2.57
N VAL A 38 -11.50 -2.69 -1.75
CA VAL A 38 -11.09 -2.15 -0.45
C VAL A 38 -12.17 -2.49 0.56
N LYS A 39 -11.76 -2.91 1.76
CA LYS A 39 -12.65 -3.17 2.88
C LYS A 39 -12.03 -2.66 4.17
N ILE A 40 -12.81 -1.97 4.98
CA ILE A 40 -12.40 -1.49 6.28
C ILE A 40 -13.13 -2.26 7.37
N TYR A 41 -12.41 -2.62 8.42
CA TYR A 41 -12.92 -3.33 9.60
C TYR A 41 -12.66 -2.48 10.84
N ASP A 42 -13.57 -2.51 11.78
CA ASP A 42 -13.41 -1.79 13.06
C ASP A 42 -12.29 -2.38 13.90
N THR A 43 -12.03 -3.68 13.74
CA THR A 43 -10.90 -4.38 14.38
C THR A 43 -10.33 -5.45 13.45
N ALA A 44 -9.10 -5.86 13.68
CA ALA A 44 -8.49 -6.98 12.94
C ALA A 44 -9.21 -8.31 13.20
N ALA A 45 -9.85 -8.46 14.37
CA ALA A 45 -10.61 -9.66 14.71
C ALA A 45 -11.85 -9.87 13.83
N GLU A 46 -12.38 -8.80 13.24
CA GLU A 46 -13.52 -8.86 12.33
C GLU A 46 -13.12 -9.17 10.88
N SER A 47 -11.83 -9.16 10.60
CA SER A 47 -11.30 -9.46 9.26
C SER A 47 -11.30 -10.98 9.00
N ASP A 48 -11.66 -11.36 7.78
CA ASP A 48 -11.80 -12.78 7.37
C ASP A 48 -10.46 -13.54 7.42
N GLY A 49 -10.11 -14.06 8.62
CA GLY A 49 -8.90 -14.87 8.84
C GLY A 49 -7.58 -14.11 8.89
N VAL A 50 -7.57 -12.78 8.76
CA VAL A 50 -6.33 -11.99 8.90
C VAL A 50 -5.85 -12.00 10.34
N GLN A 51 -6.77 -11.96 11.30
CA GLN A 51 -6.44 -12.05 12.73
C GLN A 51 -5.58 -13.27 13.08
N ASP A 52 -5.85 -14.41 12.48
CA ASP A 52 -5.11 -15.65 12.73
C ASP A 52 -3.69 -15.62 12.15
N LYS A 53 -3.41 -14.69 11.25
CA LYS A 53 -2.11 -14.47 10.64
C LYS A 53 -1.30 -13.39 11.34
N LEU A 54 -1.87 -12.79 12.40
CA LEU A 54 -1.16 -11.81 13.22
C LEU A 54 -0.07 -12.50 14.02
N ILE A 55 1.12 -11.99 13.92
CA ILE A 55 2.24 -12.41 14.74
C ILE A 55 2.82 -11.22 15.49
N GLU A 56 3.20 -11.48 16.73
CA GLU A 56 3.93 -10.50 17.55
C GLU A 56 5.37 -10.42 17.04
N THR A 57 5.56 -9.66 15.97
CA THR A 57 6.89 -9.47 15.39
C THR A 57 7.07 -8.06 14.91
N ASP A 58 8.26 -7.59 15.07
CA ASP A 58 8.71 -6.30 14.56
C ASP A 58 9.23 -6.48 13.13
N TYR A 59 8.31 -6.76 12.24
CA TYR A 59 8.60 -7.11 10.85
C TYR A 59 9.38 -6.05 10.08
N TYR A 60 9.15 -4.79 10.36
CA TYR A 60 9.88 -3.70 9.72
C TYR A 60 11.33 -3.56 10.17
N MET A 61 11.72 -4.26 11.21
CA MET A 61 13.02 -4.17 11.85
C MET A 61 13.94 -5.38 11.58
N GLY A 62 13.74 -6.07 10.48
CA GLY A 62 14.52 -7.27 10.16
C GLY A 62 13.84 -8.53 10.62
N ALA A 63 12.63 -8.70 10.19
CA ALA A 63 11.76 -9.81 10.51
C ALA A 63 12.42 -11.16 10.32
N ASP A 64 12.03 -12.04 11.19
CA ASP A 64 12.32 -13.45 11.07
C ASP A 64 11.65 -13.99 9.79
N PRO A 65 12.40 -14.42 8.77
CA PRO A 65 11.87 -14.88 7.50
C PRO A 65 10.99 -16.15 7.63
N GLU A 66 11.07 -16.85 8.76
CA GLU A 66 10.23 -18.03 9.01
C GLU A 66 8.79 -17.66 9.41
N LYS A 67 8.51 -16.39 9.70
CA LYS A 67 7.16 -15.96 10.11
C LYS A 67 6.27 -15.64 8.92
N PRO A 68 5.06 -16.20 8.91
CA PRO A 68 4.28 -16.27 7.68
C PRO A 68 3.59 -14.98 7.25
N ALA A 69 3.23 -14.09 8.14
CA ALA A 69 2.53 -12.89 7.78
C ALA A 69 2.51 -11.88 8.90
N ILE A 70 2.16 -10.67 8.56
CA ILE A 70 2.68 -9.63 9.32
C ILE A 70 1.71 -8.52 9.49
N LEU A 71 1.20 -8.49 10.66
CA LEU A 71 0.45 -7.39 11.18
C LEU A 71 1.08 -7.06 12.52
N LYS A 72 1.52 -5.84 12.71
CA LYS A 72 1.92 -5.39 14.03
C LYS A 72 0.68 -5.38 14.90
N LYS A 73 0.62 -6.30 15.84
CA LYS A 73 -0.56 -6.50 16.69
C LYS A 73 -0.93 -5.27 17.49
N ASP A 74 0.08 -4.56 17.96
CA ASP A 74 -0.11 -3.34 18.75
C ASP A 74 -0.66 -2.17 17.91
N GLU A 75 -0.28 -2.08 16.65
CA GLU A 75 -0.79 -1.04 15.74
C GLU A 75 -2.26 -1.27 15.40
N VAL A 76 -2.65 -2.52 15.22
CA VAL A 76 -4.04 -2.87 14.89
C VAL A 76 -4.97 -2.87 16.11
N ALA A 77 -4.40 -3.00 17.31
CA ALA A 77 -5.19 -2.95 18.54
C ALA A 77 -5.80 -1.56 18.83
N CYS A 78 -5.22 -0.50 18.26
CA CYS A 78 -5.66 0.88 18.54
C CYS A 78 -6.44 1.53 17.39
N GLY A 79 -6.66 0.88 16.26
CA GLY A 79 -7.32 1.47 15.09
C GLY A 79 -8.13 0.48 14.27
N LYS A 80 -8.59 0.94 13.13
CA LYS A 80 -9.28 0.11 12.14
C LYS A 80 -8.27 -0.58 11.22
N LEU A 81 -8.66 -1.73 10.67
CA LEU A 81 -7.89 -2.43 9.64
C LEU A 81 -8.49 -2.15 8.26
N LEU A 82 -7.70 -1.59 7.37
CA LEU A 82 -8.00 -1.45 5.94
C LEU A 82 -7.33 -2.57 5.18
N LEU A 83 -8.10 -3.39 4.45
CA LEU A 83 -7.59 -4.40 3.53
C LEU A 83 -7.86 -4.00 2.09
N CYS A 84 -6.87 -4.19 1.24
CA CYS A 84 -6.95 -3.94 -0.20
C CYS A 84 -6.52 -5.18 -0.97
N ASP A 85 -7.35 -5.63 -1.90
CA ASP A 85 -6.95 -6.58 -2.91
C ASP A 85 -6.29 -5.84 -4.06
N ILE A 86 -5.07 -6.22 -4.41
CA ILE A 86 -4.27 -5.56 -5.44
C ILE A 86 -3.83 -6.53 -6.51
N SER A 87 -3.69 -6.02 -7.73
CA SER A 87 -2.97 -6.68 -8.83
C SER A 87 -1.79 -5.81 -9.22
N VAL A 88 -0.59 -6.39 -9.26
CA VAL A 88 0.64 -5.71 -9.64
C VAL A 88 1.27 -6.44 -10.80
N LYS A 89 1.77 -5.72 -11.80
CA LYS A 89 2.47 -6.30 -12.95
C LYS A 89 3.75 -5.52 -13.21
N ASN A 90 4.88 -6.23 -13.28
CA ASN A 90 6.12 -5.67 -13.81
C ASN A 90 6.04 -5.61 -15.34
N ILE A 91 6.19 -4.43 -15.93
CA ILE A 91 6.06 -4.21 -17.38
C ILE A 91 7.42 -4.20 -18.06
N GLU A 92 8.29 -3.26 -17.70
CA GLU A 92 9.58 -3.08 -18.39
C GLU A 92 10.80 -3.19 -17.46
N ASP A 93 10.67 -3.11 -16.14
CA ASP A 93 11.81 -3.27 -15.24
C ASP A 93 12.39 -4.69 -15.28
N GLU A 94 13.70 -4.82 -15.19
CA GLU A 94 14.35 -6.12 -15.03
C GLU A 94 13.81 -6.81 -13.75
N ILE A 95 13.75 -6.07 -12.64
CA ILE A 95 13.15 -6.47 -11.38
C ILE A 95 12.45 -5.26 -10.76
N CYS A 96 11.18 -5.39 -10.37
CA CYS A 96 10.50 -4.36 -9.59
C CYS A 96 10.02 -4.89 -8.24
N THR A 97 9.94 -4.01 -7.25
CA THR A 97 9.35 -4.31 -5.93
C THR A 97 7.84 -4.08 -5.94
N VAL A 98 7.12 -4.76 -5.04
CA VAL A 98 5.67 -4.61 -4.87
C VAL A 98 5.31 -3.52 -3.86
N GLY A 99 6.23 -3.19 -2.96
CA GLY A 99 5.97 -2.41 -1.73
C GLY A 99 5.78 -0.90 -1.86
N ASP A 100 5.77 -0.32 -3.04
CA ASP A 100 5.72 1.15 -3.24
C ASP A 100 4.30 1.72 -3.12
N ILE A 101 3.55 1.30 -2.12
CA ILE A 101 2.20 1.76 -1.87
C ILE A 101 2.06 2.18 -0.40
N SER A 102 1.38 3.28 -0.15
CA SER A 102 1.22 3.87 1.17
C SER A 102 -0.20 4.34 1.40
N LEU A 103 -0.66 4.30 2.64
CA LEU A 103 -1.91 4.92 3.04
C LEU A 103 -1.65 6.37 3.40
N VAL A 104 -2.42 7.27 2.84
CA VAL A 104 -2.30 8.71 3.06
C VAL A 104 -3.65 9.33 3.41
N TYR A 105 -3.62 10.45 4.10
CA TYR A 105 -4.80 11.19 4.52
C TYR A 105 -4.69 12.66 4.08
N GLU A 106 -5.77 13.20 3.54
CA GLU A 106 -5.82 14.59 3.11
C GLU A 106 -6.21 15.50 4.28
N ILE A 107 -5.35 16.49 4.60
CA ILE A 107 -5.60 17.54 5.60
C ILE A 107 -5.38 18.90 4.94
N ASN A 108 -6.43 19.68 4.78
CA ASN A 108 -6.39 21.02 4.22
C ASN A 108 -5.70 21.11 2.85
N GLY A 109 -5.95 20.13 1.99
CA GLY A 109 -5.32 20.03 0.67
C GLY A 109 -3.91 19.40 0.69
N ALA A 110 -3.32 19.17 1.86
CA ALA A 110 -2.03 18.51 1.99
C ALA A 110 -2.21 17.00 2.21
N CYS A 111 -1.35 16.22 1.55
CA CYS A 111 -1.29 14.78 1.71
C CYS A 111 -0.34 14.41 2.85
N GLN A 112 -0.85 13.74 3.88
CA GLN A 112 -0.08 13.26 5.02
C GLN A 112 0.05 11.74 4.96
N LEU A 113 1.27 11.23 5.15
CA LEU A 113 1.50 9.80 5.29
C LEU A 113 0.83 9.30 6.58
N LEU A 114 -0.12 8.37 6.45
CA LEU A 114 -0.73 7.70 7.59
C LEU A 114 0.02 6.42 7.94
N GLY A 115 0.42 5.64 6.94
CA GLY A 115 1.22 4.45 7.18
C GLY A 115 1.58 3.66 5.92
N TYR A 116 2.46 2.70 6.15
CA TYR A 116 2.85 1.69 5.18
C TYR A 116 2.06 0.39 5.40
N PRO A 117 2.07 -0.52 4.43
CA PRO A 117 1.45 -1.84 4.63
C PRO A 117 2.00 -2.55 5.86
N ILE A 118 1.09 -3.02 6.72
CA ILE A 118 1.40 -3.81 7.92
C ILE A 118 1.04 -5.28 7.75
N TYR A 119 0.37 -5.62 6.66
CA TYR A 119 -0.01 -6.97 6.28
C TYR A 119 0.23 -7.18 4.79
N PHE A 120 0.74 -8.37 4.45
CA PHE A 120 0.94 -8.81 3.07
C PHE A 120 0.68 -10.31 2.96
N SER A 121 -0.29 -10.71 2.15
CA SER A 121 -0.74 -12.09 2.05
C SER A 121 0.34 -13.07 1.59
N ASN A 122 1.32 -12.60 0.82
CA ASN A 122 2.36 -13.41 0.20
C ASN A 122 3.73 -13.33 0.93
N ALA A 123 3.80 -12.67 2.10
CA ALA A 123 5.04 -12.49 2.84
C ALA A 123 5.79 -13.81 3.11
N LYS A 124 5.05 -14.85 3.47
CA LYS A 124 5.55 -16.19 3.73
C LYS A 124 6.22 -16.84 2.52
N ASP A 125 5.69 -16.57 1.33
CA ASP A 125 6.15 -17.22 0.09
C ASP A 125 7.49 -16.66 -0.39
N ASN A 126 7.87 -15.46 0.11
CA ASN A 126 9.08 -14.77 -0.29
C ASN A 126 10.11 -14.62 0.85
N GLU A 127 9.80 -15.09 2.05
CA GLU A 127 10.66 -14.98 3.24
C GLU A 127 10.94 -13.56 3.72
N HIS A 128 10.63 -12.53 2.91
CA HIS A 128 11.00 -11.15 3.16
C HIS A 128 9.81 -10.23 3.43
N GLY A 129 8.68 -10.40 2.82
CA GLY A 129 7.54 -9.49 2.94
C GLY A 129 7.44 -8.49 1.79
N ILE A 130 6.49 -7.55 1.89
CA ILE A 130 6.08 -6.73 0.75
C ILE A 130 7.19 -5.87 0.17
N TYR A 131 8.12 -5.38 1.01
CA TYR A 131 9.18 -4.47 0.56
C TYR A 131 10.28 -5.18 -0.23
N ASP A 132 10.47 -6.45 0.06
CA ASP A 132 11.47 -7.28 -0.59
C ASP A 132 10.87 -8.22 -1.64
N TYR A 133 9.53 -8.24 -1.74
CA TYR A 133 8.85 -9.04 -2.75
C TYR A 133 9.06 -8.44 -4.14
N THR A 134 9.68 -9.22 -5.01
CA THR A 134 10.08 -8.76 -6.33
C THR A 134 9.39 -9.54 -7.45
N LEU A 135 9.13 -8.85 -8.56
CA LEU A 135 8.62 -9.41 -9.80
C LEU A 135 9.65 -9.19 -10.89
N VAL A 136 10.02 -10.23 -11.63
CA VAL A 136 10.79 -10.08 -12.87
C VAL A 136 9.89 -9.59 -13.99
N GLN A 137 10.49 -9.05 -15.04
CA GLN A 137 9.76 -8.48 -16.18
C GLN A 137 8.68 -9.44 -16.71
N GLY A 138 7.48 -8.92 -16.90
CA GLY A 138 6.31 -9.63 -17.38
C GLY A 138 5.55 -10.44 -16.34
N GLN A 139 6.07 -10.59 -15.11
CA GLN A 139 5.34 -11.25 -14.03
C GLN A 139 4.24 -10.36 -13.45
N SER A 140 3.19 -11.03 -12.96
CA SER A 140 2.08 -10.41 -12.25
C SER A 140 1.87 -11.10 -10.91
N LEU A 141 1.29 -10.36 -9.96
CA LEU A 141 0.92 -10.82 -8.63
C LEU A 141 -0.47 -10.29 -8.29
N ASP A 142 -1.34 -11.17 -7.83
CA ASP A 142 -2.55 -10.80 -7.08
C ASP A 142 -2.30 -11.06 -5.61
N ALA A 143 -2.52 -10.06 -4.77
CA ALA A 143 -2.22 -10.11 -3.35
C ALA A 143 -3.23 -9.30 -2.55
N GLN A 144 -3.23 -9.51 -1.23
CA GLN A 144 -3.93 -8.67 -0.28
C GLN A 144 -2.90 -7.94 0.60
N ILE A 145 -3.09 -6.64 0.74
CA ILE A 145 -2.30 -5.78 1.64
C ILE A 145 -3.20 -5.15 2.68
N GLY A 146 -2.65 -4.84 3.84
CA GLY A 146 -3.40 -4.23 4.94
C GLY A 146 -2.68 -3.04 5.55
N PHE A 147 -3.47 -2.08 6.03
CA PHE A 147 -3.00 -0.87 6.69
C PHE A 147 -3.73 -0.65 8.01
N CYS A 148 -3.02 -0.08 8.98
CA CYS A 148 -3.64 0.45 10.20
C CYS A 148 -4.22 1.84 9.91
N VAL A 149 -5.48 2.05 10.29
CA VAL A 149 -6.16 3.35 10.21
C VAL A 149 -6.42 3.83 11.63
N ASP A 150 -5.52 4.64 12.16
CA ASP A 150 -5.60 5.19 13.51
C ASP A 150 -5.46 6.72 13.49
N PRO A 151 -6.49 7.48 13.91
CA PRO A 151 -6.42 8.95 14.00
C PRO A 151 -5.27 9.46 14.87
N ALA A 152 -4.88 8.69 15.89
CA ALA A 152 -3.80 9.06 16.78
C ALA A 152 -2.44 9.22 16.08
N LEU A 153 -2.23 8.50 14.98
CA LEU A 153 -1.00 8.62 14.16
C LEU A 153 -0.83 10.02 13.56
N LEU A 154 -1.92 10.73 13.32
CA LEU A 154 -1.94 12.11 12.81
C LEU A 154 -2.26 13.15 13.89
N GLN A 155 -2.39 12.74 15.15
CA GLN A 155 -2.75 13.60 16.28
C GLN A 155 -4.09 14.33 16.06
N ILE A 156 -5.07 13.65 15.49
CA ILE A 156 -6.44 14.13 15.27
C ILE A 156 -7.42 13.30 16.08
N ASP A 157 -8.53 13.92 16.52
CA ASP A 157 -9.54 13.25 17.35
C ASP A 157 -10.44 12.32 16.53
N ASN A 158 -10.74 12.72 15.29
CA ASN A 158 -11.62 11.98 14.40
C ASN A 158 -11.08 12.00 12.97
N MET A 159 -11.31 10.91 12.25
CA MET A 159 -10.90 10.76 10.87
C MET A 159 -12.11 10.68 9.95
N ASP A 160 -12.13 11.50 8.93
CA ASP A 160 -13.09 11.44 7.84
C ASP A 160 -12.56 10.42 6.82
N LEU A 161 -13.18 9.24 6.76
CA LEU A 161 -12.72 8.16 5.90
C LEU A 161 -12.74 8.50 4.41
N SER A 162 -13.59 9.46 4.00
CA SER A 162 -13.62 9.93 2.61
C SER A 162 -12.36 10.67 2.17
N LYS A 163 -11.47 10.99 3.09
CA LYS A 163 -10.18 11.64 2.85
C LYS A 163 -8.99 10.68 2.87
N LEU A 164 -9.26 9.38 2.89
CA LEU A 164 -8.24 8.34 2.78
C LEU A 164 -7.99 8.00 1.31
N TYR A 165 -6.70 7.97 0.97
CA TYR A 165 -6.22 7.57 -0.35
C TYR A 165 -5.11 6.54 -0.20
N LEU A 166 -4.93 5.70 -1.19
CA LEU A 166 -3.66 5.02 -1.38
C LEU A 166 -2.79 5.87 -2.31
N SER A 167 -1.52 5.99 -1.99
CA SER A 167 -0.54 6.63 -2.86
C SER A 167 0.42 5.59 -3.40
N VAL A 168 0.54 5.54 -4.71
CA VAL A 168 1.61 4.80 -5.38
C VAL A 168 2.77 5.76 -5.58
N ASN A 169 3.99 5.28 -5.33
CA ASN A 169 5.22 6.06 -5.47
C ASN A 169 5.29 7.30 -4.54
N PHE A 170 4.81 7.18 -3.30
CA PHE A 170 4.77 8.29 -2.33
C PHE A 170 6.15 8.89 -2.04
N ASN A 171 7.21 8.08 -2.07
CA ASN A 171 8.59 8.51 -1.83
C ASN A 171 9.28 9.08 -3.08
N GLY A 172 8.60 9.09 -4.23
CA GLY A 172 9.07 9.72 -5.45
C GLY A 172 8.88 11.24 -5.43
N ASP A 173 9.22 11.88 -6.55
CA ASP A 173 8.99 13.31 -6.75
C ASP A 173 7.51 13.65 -6.60
N GLU A 174 7.20 14.78 -5.97
CA GLU A 174 5.81 15.20 -5.72
C GLU A 174 4.96 15.27 -6.97
N GLU A 175 5.58 15.64 -8.10
CA GLU A 175 4.94 15.75 -9.42
C GLU A 175 4.53 14.39 -10.00
N ASN A 176 5.09 13.28 -9.51
CA ASN A 176 4.83 11.92 -10.02
C ASN A 176 4.01 11.07 -9.05
N ARG A 177 3.46 11.66 -7.99
CA ARG A 177 2.61 10.95 -7.04
C ARG A 177 1.25 10.69 -7.66
N GLN A 178 0.78 9.45 -7.53
CA GLN A 178 -0.52 9.01 -8.01
C GLN A 178 -1.34 8.52 -6.83
N PHE A 179 -2.62 8.91 -6.80
CA PHE A 179 -3.51 8.63 -5.69
C PHE A 179 -4.70 7.80 -6.13
N ILE A 180 -5.15 6.89 -5.27
CA ILE A 180 -6.36 6.10 -5.48
C ILE A 180 -7.37 6.52 -4.43
N ASP A 181 -8.50 7.05 -4.87
CA ASP A 181 -9.64 7.38 -4.02
C ASP A 181 -10.31 6.09 -3.56
N LEU A 182 -10.31 5.86 -2.24
CA LEU A 182 -10.85 4.65 -1.63
C LEU A 182 -12.38 4.68 -1.49
N ARG A 183 -13.00 5.85 -1.60
CA ARG A 183 -14.45 6.05 -1.51
C ARG A 183 -15.08 5.41 -0.28
N LEU A 184 -14.39 5.49 0.85
CA LEU A 184 -14.90 5.02 2.13
C LEU A 184 -15.88 6.04 2.71
N GLU A 185 -17.01 5.55 3.27
CA GLU A 185 -18.04 6.36 3.93
C GLU A 185 -18.01 6.19 5.45
#